data_1baaecc890138774bd0cca46b8f3be5b
#
_entry.id   1baaecc890138774bd0cca46b8f3be5b
#
_cell.length_a   1.000
_cell.length_b   1.000
_cell.length_c   1.000
_cell.angle_alpha   90.00
_cell.angle_beta   90.00
_cell.angle_gamma   90.00
#
_symmetry.space_group_name_H-M   'P 1'
#
loop_
_entity.id
_entity.type
_entity.pdbx_description
1 polymer ?
#
loop_
_entity_poly.entity_id
_entity_poly.type
_entity_poly.pdbx_seq_one_letter_code
_entity_poly.pdbx_strand_id
1 'polypeptide(L)'
;MTSTIIDSLKKAGLTRLEAEVYFFLVQNPQASESDVRNSLNASTNDVKTAISSLLRRGLVKVLDSEKYDAIPPSKAAQILLEVKTRSVEAELAELRKHLQAMKSDLEDKYWERRYGIRDELLIEPLDDLRSMEVKTAEIISRAQRDISIFTASFEWYSKVRELLLDALHRKVAVRVLMRVVDERSKRVAKDLAENGADVRCATEEWYPVRGTLADESRLVFLIWTTERKLSYYKPHYTENPGLIKVFNDAFNRRWERAKPVTS
;
A
#
# COMPACT_ATOMS: atom_id res chain seq x y z
N MET A 1 -13.80 46.29 29.57
CA MET A 1 -14.73 45.18 29.22
C MET A 1 -14.90 45.01 27.71
N THR A 2 -15.15 46.04 26.92
CA THR A 2 -15.38 45.95 25.47
C THR A 2 -14.15 45.33 24.74
N SER A 3 -12.95 45.79 25.02
CA SER A 3 -11.69 45.26 24.43
C SER A 3 -11.51 43.77 24.66
N THR A 4 -11.82 43.30 25.86
CA THR A 4 -11.67 41.87 26.23
C THR A 4 -12.66 40.97 25.44
N ILE A 5 -13.88 41.44 25.16
CA ILE A 5 -14.88 40.72 24.37
C ILE A 5 -14.44 40.64 22.92
N ILE A 6 -14.02 41.76 22.34
CA ILE A 6 -13.50 41.83 20.96
C ILE A 6 -12.29 40.88 20.81
N ASP A 7 -11.34 40.86 21.75
CA ASP A 7 -10.20 39.98 21.69
C ASP A 7 -10.59 38.50 21.81
N SER A 8 -11.60 38.17 22.58
CA SER A 8 -12.14 36.81 22.67
C SER A 8 -12.76 36.35 21.36
N LEU A 9 -13.55 37.20 20.71
CA LEU A 9 -14.15 36.95 19.39
C LEU A 9 -13.07 36.79 18.29
N LYS A 10 -11.98 37.58 18.35
CA LYS A 10 -10.83 37.44 17.45
C LYS A 10 -10.13 36.12 17.64
N LYS A 11 -9.89 35.70 18.88
CA LYS A 11 -9.32 34.36 19.19
C LYS A 11 -10.22 33.21 18.69
N ALA A 12 -11.52 33.44 18.64
CA ALA A 12 -12.49 32.50 18.06
C ALA A 12 -12.53 32.52 16.53
N GLY A 13 -11.74 33.36 15.86
CA GLY A 13 -11.56 33.35 14.39
C GLY A 13 -12.35 34.44 13.65
N LEU A 14 -12.82 35.48 14.35
CA LEU A 14 -13.36 36.70 13.71
C LEU A 14 -12.25 37.70 13.43
N THR A 15 -12.38 38.47 12.35
CA THR A 15 -11.57 39.66 12.16
C THR A 15 -11.95 40.71 13.19
N ARG A 16 -11.12 41.74 13.38
CA ARG A 16 -11.42 42.81 14.30
C ARG A 16 -12.76 43.48 13.98
N LEU A 17 -12.99 43.81 12.72
CA LEU A 17 -14.22 44.47 12.28
C LEU A 17 -15.45 43.57 12.43
N GLU A 18 -15.35 42.29 12.10
CA GLU A 18 -16.43 41.33 12.33
C GLU A 18 -16.81 41.24 13.82
N ALA A 19 -15.83 41.23 14.70
CA ALA A 19 -16.05 41.19 16.15
C ALA A 19 -16.72 42.47 16.64
N GLU A 20 -16.30 43.66 16.16
CA GLU A 20 -16.87 44.95 16.47
C GLU A 20 -18.33 45.07 15.94
N VAL A 21 -18.59 44.63 14.71
CA VAL A 21 -19.94 44.58 14.12
C VAL A 21 -20.86 43.64 14.90
N TYR A 22 -20.41 42.43 15.20
CA TYR A 22 -21.21 41.49 15.98
C TYR A 22 -21.52 42.06 17.38
N PHE A 23 -20.56 42.63 18.07
CA PHE A 23 -20.72 43.25 19.39
C PHE A 23 -21.69 44.43 19.34
N PHE A 24 -21.61 45.26 18.31
CA PHE A 24 -22.54 46.39 18.09
C PHE A 24 -23.97 45.86 17.92
N LEU A 25 -24.19 44.85 17.07
CA LEU A 25 -25.53 44.29 16.83
C LEU A 25 -26.12 43.59 18.06
N VAL A 26 -25.29 43.02 18.93
CA VAL A 26 -25.75 42.48 20.22
C VAL A 26 -26.31 43.56 21.12
N GLN A 27 -25.75 44.78 21.05
CA GLN A 27 -26.23 45.93 21.87
C GLN A 27 -27.33 46.71 21.20
N ASN A 28 -27.41 46.70 19.89
CA ASN A 28 -28.35 47.47 19.07
C ASN A 28 -29.14 46.52 18.13
N PRO A 29 -30.18 45.86 18.63
CA PRO A 29 -30.97 44.94 17.83
C PRO A 29 -31.69 45.70 16.68
N GLN A 30 -31.86 45.04 15.55
CA GLN A 30 -32.51 45.56 14.35
C GLN A 30 -31.83 46.81 13.73
N ALA A 31 -30.50 46.90 13.87
CA ALA A 31 -29.73 47.97 13.28
C ALA A 31 -29.56 47.80 11.76
N SER A 32 -29.51 48.92 11.04
CA SER A 32 -29.19 48.98 9.61
C SER A 32 -27.70 49.03 9.37
N GLU A 33 -27.28 48.78 8.12
CA GLU A 33 -25.87 48.96 7.70
C GLU A 33 -25.34 50.36 7.99
N SER A 34 -26.19 51.39 7.80
CA SER A 34 -25.84 52.77 8.10
C SER A 34 -25.60 53.04 9.57
N ASP A 35 -26.37 52.39 10.47
CA ASP A 35 -26.16 52.51 11.91
C ASP A 35 -24.81 51.92 12.34
N VAL A 36 -24.48 50.72 11.84
CA VAL A 36 -23.20 50.07 12.08
C VAL A 36 -22.07 50.94 11.57
N ARG A 37 -22.14 51.42 10.36
CA ARG A 37 -21.13 52.30 9.74
C ARG A 37 -20.83 53.54 10.56
N ASN A 38 -21.89 54.24 10.91
CA ASN A 38 -21.78 55.48 11.65
C ASN A 38 -21.20 55.29 13.04
N SER A 39 -21.56 54.19 13.73
CA SER A 39 -21.06 53.89 15.06
C SER A 39 -19.59 53.45 15.06
N LEU A 40 -19.19 52.66 14.08
CA LEU A 40 -17.81 52.12 14.00
C LEU A 40 -16.86 53.00 13.19
N ASN A 41 -17.35 54.10 12.61
CA ASN A 41 -16.58 55.00 11.74
C ASN A 41 -15.81 54.25 10.64
N ALA A 42 -16.46 53.22 10.04
CA ALA A 42 -15.88 52.36 9.05
C ALA A 42 -16.39 52.65 7.64
N SER A 43 -15.71 52.20 6.61
CA SER A 43 -16.17 52.36 5.23
C SER A 43 -17.42 51.51 4.95
N THR A 44 -18.29 51.97 4.05
CA THR A 44 -19.46 51.20 3.63
C THR A 44 -19.12 49.82 3.13
N ASN A 45 -18.05 49.70 2.35
CA ASN A 45 -17.62 48.42 1.77
C ASN A 45 -17.14 47.44 2.84
N ASP A 46 -16.37 47.93 3.83
CA ASP A 46 -15.85 47.10 4.91
C ASP A 46 -16.97 46.56 5.80
N VAL A 47 -17.93 47.43 6.16
CA VAL A 47 -19.12 47.04 6.96
C VAL A 47 -19.95 45.98 6.21
N LYS A 48 -20.21 46.21 4.92
CA LYS A 48 -20.95 45.26 4.08
C LYS A 48 -20.26 43.92 3.99
N THR A 49 -18.94 43.90 3.83
CA THR A 49 -18.12 42.68 3.81
C THR A 49 -18.17 41.95 5.15
N ALA A 50 -18.05 42.69 6.26
CA ALA A 50 -18.11 42.10 7.61
C ALA A 50 -19.49 41.49 7.90
N ILE A 51 -20.59 42.22 7.60
CA ILE A 51 -21.95 41.71 7.76
C ILE A 51 -22.18 40.48 6.88
N SER A 52 -21.78 40.51 5.62
CA SER A 52 -21.88 39.35 4.71
C SER A 52 -21.13 38.12 5.21
N SER A 53 -19.97 38.33 5.78
CA SER A 53 -19.19 37.25 6.41
C SER A 53 -19.87 36.67 7.66
N LEU A 54 -20.41 37.54 8.53
CA LEU A 54 -21.16 37.13 9.72
C LEU A 54 -22.44 36.38 9.37
N LEU A 55 -23.15 36.80 8.32
CA LEU A 55 -24.33 36.11 7.78
C LEU A 55 -23.97 34.70 7.29
N ARG A 56 -22.89 34.54 6.49
CA ARG A 56 -22.45 33.24 6.01
C ARG A 56 -22.05 32.30 7.15
N ARG A 57 -21.52 32.86 8.22
CA ARG A 57 -21.15 32.08 9.43
C ARG A 57 -22.35 31.78 10.33
N GLY A 58 -23.53 32.35 10.03
CA GLY A 58 -24.74 32.21 10.84
C GLY A 58 -24.65 32.92 12.19
N LEU A 59 -23.84 33.98 12.32
CA LEU A 59 -23.68 34.78 13.54
C LEU A 59 -24.59 35.99 13.56
N VAL A 60 -25.11 36.37 12.41
CA VAL A 60 -26.07 37.47 12.19
C VAL A 60 -27.19 36.94 11.33
N LYS A 61 -28.39 37.45 11.49
CA LYS A 61 -29.55 37.18 10.64
C LYS A 61 -30.06 38.50 10.03
N VAL A 62 -30.64 38.42 8.85
CA VAL A 62 -31.38 39.52 8.21
C VAL A 62 -32.79 39.49 8.73
N LEU A 63 -33.31 40.66 9.09
CA LEU A 63 -34.73 40.91 9.35
C LEU A 63 -35.35 41.63 8.16
N ASP A 64 -36.63 41.88 8.20
CA ASP A 64 -37.31 42.64 7.17
C ASP A 64 -36.68 44.04 6.98
N SER A 65 -36.64 44.51 5.72
CA SER A 65 -36.20 45.87 5.36
C SER A 65 -34.71 46.19 5.65
N GLU A 66 -33.77 45.30 5.30
CA GLU A 66 -32.31 45.55 5.40
C GLU A 66 -31.79 45.80 6.82
N LYS A 67 -32.49 45.30 7.81
CA LYS A 67 -32.05 45.32 9.21
C LYS A 67 -31.37 43.99 9.61
N TYR A 68 -30.39 44.10 10.45
CA TYR A 68 -29.59 42.98 10.92
C TYR A 68 -29.75 42.81 12.44
N ASP A 69 -29.69 41.56 12.86
CA ASP A 69 -29.75 41.23 14.27
C ASP A 69 -28.71 40.14 14.59
N ALA A 70 -28.03 40.24 15.72
CA ALA A 70 -27.09 39.24 16.18
C ALA A 70 -27.84 37.99 16.66
N ILE A 71 -27.31 36.81 16.41
CA ILE A 71 -27.79 35.61 17.12
C ILE A 71 -27.35 35.63 18.57
N PRO A 72 -28.05 34.92 19.48
CA PRO A 72 -27.68 34.89 20.90
C PRO A 72 -26.23 34.51 21.10
N PRO A 73 -25.48 35.17 22.02
CA PRO A 73 -24.05 34.92 22.24
C PRO A 73 -23.71 33.46 22.58
N SER A 74 -24.61 32.74 23.28
CA SER A 74 -24.43 31.31 23.58
C SER A 74 -24.38 30.47 22.30
N LYS A 75 -25.28 30.74 21.35
CA LYS A 75 -25.31 30.05 20.05
C LYS A 75 -24.13 30.45 19.15
N ALA A 76 -23.76 31.74 19.18
CA ALA A 76 -22.58 32.22 18.46
C ALA A 76 -21.30 31.54 18.96
N ALA A 77 -21.14 31.40 20.26
CA ALA A 77 -20.00 30.70 20.86
C ALA A 77 -19.93 29.24 20.41
N GLN A 78 -21.07 28.54 20.34
CA GLN A 78 -21.09 27.15 19.85
C GLN A 78 -20.67 27.05 18.38
N ILE A 79 -21.21 27.92 17.52
CA ILE A 79 -20.85 27.94 16.09
C ILE A 79 -19.35 28.23 15.91
N LEU A 80 -18.84 29.24 16.58
CA LEU A 80 -17.42 29.61 16.49
C LEU A 80 -16.50 28.50 16.98
N LEU A 81 -16.85 27.84 18.09
CA LEU A 81 -16.12 26.70 18.61
C LEU A 81 -16.12 25.53 17.62
N GLU A 82 -17.28 25.18 17.05
CA GLU A 82 -17.39 24.08 16.09
C GLU A 82 -16.57 24.35 14.82
N VAL A 83 -16.63 25.55 14.26
CA VAL A 83 -15.85 25.94 13.08
C VAL A 83 -14.34 25.87 13.39
N LYS A 84 -13.91 26.35 14.56
CA LYS A 84 -12.51 26.31 14.93
C LYS A 84 -12.01 24.88 15.19
N THR A 85 -12.82 24.07 15.85
CA THR A 85 -12.49 22.65 16.09
C THR A 85 -12.29 21.91 14.77
N ARG A 86 -13.21 22.05 13.82
CA ARG A 86 -13.08 21.44 12.49
C ARG A 86 -11.81 21.89 11.75
N SER A 87 -11.46 23.18 11.83
CA SER A 87 -10.25 23.70 11.22
C SER A 87 -8.99 23.08 11.83
N VAL A 88 -8.92 23.01 13.16
CA VAL A 88 -7.76 22.41 13.86
C VAL A 88 -7.66 20.90 13.60
N GLU A 89 -8.79 20.20 13.57
CA GLU A 89 -8.81 18.76 13.23
C GLU A 89 -8.32 18.50 11.81
N ALA A 90 -8.70 19.34 10.85
CA ALA A 90 -8.21 19.23 9.47
C ALA A 90 -6.69 19.50 9.38
N GLU A 91 -6.20 20.54 10.05
CA GLU A 91 -4.76 20.84 10.12
C GLU A 91 -3.97 19.69 10.75
N LEU A 92 -4.49 19.12 11.85
CA LEU A 92 -3.87 17.95 12.48
C LEU A 92 -3.88 16.70 11.60
N ALA A 93 -4.95 16.47 10.85
CA ALA A 93 -5.04 15.36 9.92
C ALA A 93 -3.98 15.47 8.81
N GLU A 94 -3.83 16.65 8.22
CA GLU A 94 -2.80 16.93 7.22
C GLU A 94 -1.38 16.79 7.80
N LEU A 95 -1.13 17.32 8.99
CA LEU A 95 0.15 17.17 9.65
C LEU A 95 0.50 15.69 9.90
N ARG A 96 -0.46 14.91 10.40
CA ARG A 96 -0.27 13.46 10.61
C ARG A 96 0.09 12.74 9.32
N LYS A 97 -0.59 13.07 8.22
CA LYS A 97 -0.30 12.52 6.89
C LYS A 97 1.12 12.82 6.43
N HIS A 98 1.55 14.08 6.56
CA HIS A 98 2.92 14.49 6.21
C HIS A 98 3.99 13.80 7.07
N LEU A 99 3.77 13.72 8.38
CA LEU A 99 4.70 13.05 9.29
C LEU A 99 4.79 11.55 9.03
N GLN A 100 3.67 10.90 8.69
CA GLN A 100 3.67 9.49 8.33
C GLN A 100 4.45 9.22 7.02
N ALA A 101 4.27 10.08 6.00
CA ALA A 101 5.05 9.99 4.77
C ALA A 101 6.54 10.21 5.02
N MET A 102 6.89 11.26 5.78
CA MET A 102 8.29 11.53 6.18
C MET A 102 8.91 10.34 6.93
N LYS A 103 8.16 9.74 7.87
CA LYS A 103 8.62 8.57 8.60
C LYS A 103 8.94 7.43 7.63
N SER A 104 8.00 7.08 6.74
CA SER A 104 8.18 6.02 5.75
C SER A 104 9.43 6.26 4.89
N ASP A 105 9.64 7.49 4.40
CA ASP A 105 10.73 7.81 3.49
C ASP A 105 12.12 7.85 4.17
N LEU A 106 12.18 8.12 5.46
CA LEU A 106 13.43 8.30 6.20
C LEU A 106 13.84 7.08 7.03
N GLU A 107 12.89 6.26 7.46
CA GLU A 107 13.15 5.10 8.34
C GLU A 107 14.13 4.13 7.68
N ASP A 108 13.85 3.73 6.44
CA ASP A 108 14.66 2.80 5.67
C ASP A 108 16.09 3.32 5.47
N LYS A 109 16.21 4.59 5.09
CA LYS A 109 17.50 5.26 4.92
C LYS A 109 18.30 5.37 6.22
N TYR A 110 17.59 5.56 7.35
CA TYR A 110 18.21 5.62 8.67
C TYR A 110 18.84 4.29 9.07
N TRP A 111 18.07 3.19 8.93
CA TRP A 111 18.52 1.85 9.31
C TRP A 111 19.61 1.33 8.37
N GLU A 112 19.44 1.55 7.05
CA GLU A 112 20.44 1.15 6.07
C GLU A 112 21.78 1.83 6.32
N ARG A 113 21.81 3.15 6.52
CA ARG A 113 23.06 3.89 6.69
C ARG A 113 23.75 3.68 8.03
N ARG A 114 23.02 3.40 9.09
CA ARG A 114 23.59 3.24 10.44
C ARG A 114 23.96 1.81 10.76
N TYR A 115 23.20 0.86 10.29
CA TYR A 115 23.31 -0.53 10.69
C TYR A 115 23.40 -1.49 9.51
N GLY A 116 23.32 -1.03 8.27
CA GLY A 116 23.29 -1.87 7.07
C GLY A 116 22.01 -2.73 6.95
N ILE A 117 20.98 -2.40 7.71
CA ILE A 117 19.70 -3.12 7.70
C ILE A 117 18.84 -2.56 6.58
N ARG A 118 18.41 -3.43 5.66
CA ARG A 118 17.43 -3.10 4.63
C ARG A 118 16.05 -3.52 5.07
N ASP A 119 15.08 -2.62 4.96
CA ASP A 119 13.66 -2.89 5.26
C ASP A 119 12.92 -3.49 4.04
N GLU A 120 13.64 -3.71 2.94
CA GLU A 120 13.10 -4.42 1.78
C GLU A 120 12.68 -5.84 2.16
N LEU A 121 11.50 -6.24 1.75
CA LEU A 121 11.05 -7.61 1.95
C LEU A 121 11.99 -8.58 1.24
N LEU A 122 12.69 -9.40 2.03
CA LEU A 122 13.54 -10.47 1.51
C LEU A 122 12.74 -11.42 0.61
N ILE A 123 11.46 -11.62 0.94
CA ILE A 123 10.53 -12.51 0.26
C ILE A 123 9.13 -11.85 0.22
N GLU A 124 8.45 -11.97 -0.92
CA GLU A 124 7.06 -11.58 -1.11
C GLU A 124 6.15 -12.78 -0.84
N PRO A 125 5.24 -12.74 0.16
CA PRO A 125 4.30 -13.82 0.39
C PRO A 125 3.24 -13.85 -0.71
N LEU A 126 2.90 -15.04 -1.18
CA LEU A 126 1.81 -15.31 -2.10
C LEU A 126 0.65 -15.93 -1.32
N ASP A 127 -0.58 -15.60 -1.68
CA ASP A 127 -1.76 -15.97 -0.86
C ASP A 127 -1.98 -17.48 -0.76
N ASP A 128 -1.82 -18.20 -1.88
CA ASP A 128 -2.14 -19.61 -1.99
C ASP A 128 -1.37 -20.31 -3.13
N LEU A 129 -1.66 -21.59 -3.36
CA LEU A 129 -1.10 -22.37 -4.47
C LEU A 129 -1.48 -21.83 -5.84
N ARG A 130 -2.65 -21.22 -5.99
CA ARG A 130 -3.10 -20.66 -7.27
C ARG A 130 -2.26 -19.42 -7.63
N SER A 131 -2.06 -18.53 -6.68
CA SER A 131 -1.19 -17.36 -6.83
C SER A 131 0.26 -17.78 -7.12
N MET A 132 0.75 -18.84 -6.47
CA MET A 132 2.05 -19.45 -6.77
C MET A 132 2.12 -19.96 -8.21
N GLU A 133 1.10 -20.65 -8.70
CA GLU A 133 1.06 -21.19 -10.06
C GLU A 133 1.05 -20.08 -11.11
N VAL A 134 0.28 -19.02 -10.88
CA VAL A 134 0.27 -17.82 -11.75
C VAL A 134 1.65 -17.16 -11.78
N LYS A 135 2.28 -16.97 -10.61
CA LYS A 135 3.62 -16.36 -10.53
C LYS A 135 4.68 -17.27 -11.16
N THR A 136 4.56 -18.58 -10.98
CA THR A 136 5.44 -19.57 -11.63
C THR A 136 5.31 -19.50 -13.16
N ALA A 137 4.10 -19.42 -13.69
CA ALA A 137 3.86 -19.27 -15.13
C ALA A 137 4.47 -17.96 -15.67
N GLU A 138 4.34 -16.86 -14.92
CA GLU A 138 4.94 -15.58 -15.25
C GLU A 138 6.47 -15.67 -15.38
N ILE A 139 7.18 -16.22 -14.37
CA ILE A 139 8.64 -16.31 -14.41
C ILE A 139 9.16 -17.25 -15.50
N ILE A 140 8.44 -18.34 -15.79
CA ILE A 140 8.77 -19.26 -16.89
C ILE A 140 8.64 -18.55 -18.24
N SER A 141 7.53 -17.84 -18.48
CA SER A 141 7.30 -17.14 -19.75
C SER A 141 8.32 -16.03 -20.03
N ARG A 142 8.88 -15.43 -18.97
CA ARG A 142 9.88 -14.35 -19.07
C ARG A 142 11.32 -14.84 -19.03
N ALA A 143 11.56 -16.12 -18.80
CA ALA A 143 12.90 -16.68 -18.73
C ALA A 143 13.63 -16.56 -20.07
N GLN A 144 14.93 -16.18 -20.04
CA GLN A 144 15.76 -15.95 -21.20
C GLN A 144 17.00 -16.88 -21.27
N ARG A 145 17.48 -17.39 -20.13
CA ARG A 145 18.69 -18.20 -20.04
C ARG A 145 18.43 -19.60 -19.53
N ASP A 146 17.84 -19.70 -18.35
CA ASP A 146 17.68 -20.97 -17.67
C ASP A 146 16.44 -21.00 -16.77
N ILE A 147 15.90 -22.22 -16.61
CA ILE A 147 14.83 -22.56 -15.68
C ILE A 147 15.24 -23.82 -14.92
N SER A 148 15.20 -23.76 -13.59
CA SER A 148 15.47 -24.91 -12.73
C SER A 148 14.28 -25.18 -11.81
N ILE A 149 13.72 -26.39 -11.87
CA ILE A 149 12.50 -26.76 -11.16
C ILE A 149 12.76 -27.84 -10.13
N PHE A 150 12.45 -27.55 -8.84
CA PHE A 150 12.31 -28.55 -7.79
C PHE A 150 10.88 -29.04 -7.75
N THR A 151 10.65 -30.32 -7.87
CA THR A 151 9.29 -30.83 -7.70
C THR A 151 9.33 -32.29 -7.23
N ALA A 152 8.19 -32.78 -6.70
CA ALA A 152 8.03 -34.20 -6.46
C ALA A 152 7.57 -34.90 -7.76
N SER A 153 6.32 -35.32 -7.84
CA SER A 153 5.75 -36.02 -9.01
C SER A 153 5.30 -35.10 -10.15
N PHE A 154 5.53 -33.80 -10.05
CA PHE A 154 5.19 -32.76 -11.02
C PHE A 154 3.70 -32.77 -11.44
N GLU A 155 2.81 -32.92 -10.46
CA GLU A 155 1.37 -33.03 -10.68
C GLU A 155 0.75 -31.81 -11.37
N TRP A 156 1.39 -30.65 -11.24
CA TRP A 156 0.98 -29.39 -11.85
C TRP A 156 1.60 -29.14 -13.24
N TYR A 157 2.29 -30.12 -13.82
CA TYR A 157 2.95 -30.03 -15.12
C TYR A 157 2.01 -29.53 -16.24
N SER A 158 0.78 -30.05 -16.30
CA SER A 158 -0.21 -29.66 -17.30
C SER A 158 -0.50 -28.16 -17.35
N LYS A 159 -0.29 -27.45 -16.23
CA LYS A 159 -0.53 -26.00 -16.13
C LYS A 159 0.60 -25.18 -16.72
N VAL A 160 1.79 -25.72 -16.87
CA VAL A 160 2.99 -25.01 -17.33
C VAL A 160 3.65 -25.67 -18.55
N ARG A 161 3.10 -26.77 -19.04
CA ARG A 161 3.66 -27.55 -20.15
C ARG A 161 3.96 -26.66 -21.36
N GLU A 162 2.96 -25.94 -21.87
CA GLU A 162 3.11 -25.11 -23.08
C GLU A 162 4.16 -23.99 -22.88
N LEU A 163 4.23 -23.41 -21.67
CA LEU A 163 5.23 -22.38 -21.35
C LEU A 163 6.66 -22.96 -21.29
N LEU A 164 6.82 -24.18 -20.81
CA LEU A 164 8.12 -24.87 -20.81
C LEU A 164 8.55 -25.26 -22.22
N LEU A 165 7.63 -25.73 -23.05
CA LEU A 165 7.92 -26.02 -24.46
C LEU A 165 8.29 -24.73 -25.23
N ASP A 166 7.58 -23.65 -25.02
CA ASP A 166 7.94 -22.35 -25.57
C ASP A 166 9.35 -21.91 -25.11
N ALA A 167 9.66 -22.03 -23.82
CA ALA A 167 10.99 -21.73 -23.29
C ALA A 167 12.08 -22.57 -23.98
N LEU A 168 11.86 -23.86 -24.15
CA LEU A 168 12.78 -24.75 -24.88
C LEU A 168 12.95 -24.35 -26.36
N HIS A 169 11.88 -23.98 -27.05
CA HIS A 169 11.95 -23.43 -28.41
C HIS A 169 12.77 -22.14 -28.48
N ARG A 170 12.67 -21.28 -27.46
CA ARG A 170 13.50 -20.07 -27.32
C ARG A 170 14.96 -20.37 -26.92
N LYS A 171 15.34 -21.65 -26.77
CA LYS A 171 16.68 -22.10 -26.36
C LYS A 171 17.02 -21.79 -24.91
N VAL A 172 16.00 -21.62 -24.05
CA VAL A 172 16.20 -21.54 -22.59
C VAL A 172 16.56 -22.93 -22.08
N ALA A 173 17.59 -23.03 -21.25
CA ALA A 173 17.99 -24.30 -20.63
C ALA A 173 16.99 -24.68 -19.52
N VAL A 174 16.25 -25.77 -19.70
CA VAL A 174 15.27 -26.25 -18.70
C VAL A 174 15.80 -27.49 -17.99
N ARG A 175 15.98 -27.38 -16.67
CA ARG A 175 16.40 -28.47 -15.79
C ARG A 175 15.29 -28.81 -14.81
N VAL A 176 14.89 -30.07 -14.74
CA VAL A 176 13.81 -30.52 -13.85
C VAL A 176 14.31 -31.63 -12.94
N LEU A 177 14.32 -31.36 -11.64
CA LEU A 177 14.61 -32.32 -10.60
C LEU A 177 13.30 -32.81 -10.00
N MET A 178 12.90 -34.05 -10.32
CA MET A 178 11.63 -34.61 -9.91
C MET A 178 11.78 -36.05 -9.40
N ARG A 179 10.72 -36.55 -8.77
CA ARG A 179 10.61 -37.99 -8.43
C ARG A 179 9.73 -38.68 -9.46
N VAL A 180 10.22 -39.82 -9.91
CA VAL A 180 9.45 -40.71 -10.80
C VAL A 180 8.94 -41.87 -9.93
N VAL A 181 7.69 -41.80 -9.49
CA VAL A 181 7.08 -42.75 -8.51
C VAL A 181 5.90 -43.52 -9.08
N ASP A 182 5.37 -43.12 -10.21
CA ASP A 182 4.22 -43.73 -10.86
C ASP A 182 4.24 -43.53 -12.39
N GLU A 183 3.30 -44.15 -13.12
CA GLU A 183 3.21 -44.03 -14.56
C GLU A 183 2.90 -42.59 -15.03
N ARG A 184 2.26 -41.78 -14.22
CA ARG A 184 2.00 -40.36 -14.54
C ARG A 184 3.28 -39.54 -14.51
N SER A 185 4.05 -39.61 -13.41
CA SER A 185 5.32 -38.92 -13.29
C SER A 185 6.36 -39.40 -14.31
N LYS A 186 6.33 -40.70 -14.69
CA LYS A 186 7.14 -41.25 -15.75
C LYS A 186 6.82 -40.64 -17.13
N ARG A 187 5.53 -40.50 -17.45
CA ARG A 187 5.09 -39.84 -18.69
C ARG A 187 5.50 -38.38 -18.74
N VAL A 188 5.37 -37.67 -17.63
CA VAL A 188 5.80 -36.26 -17.52
C VAL A 188 7.31 -36.14 -17.76
N ALA A 189 8.11 -36.97 -17.11
CA ALA A 189 9.55 -36.97 -17.28
C ALA A 189 9.97 -37.28 -18.72
N LYS A 190 9.30 -38.22 -19.36
CA LYS A 190 9.52 -38.59 -20.75
C LYS A 190 9.15 -37.46 -21.72
N ASP A 191 7.96 -36.88 -21.56
CA ASP A 191 7.51 -35.73 -22.39
C ASP A 191 8.49 -34.55 -22.31
N LEU A 192 8.98 -34.22 -21.13
CA LEU A 192 9.99 -33.18 -20.94
C LEU A 192 11.32 -33.50 -21.62
N ALA A 193 11.81 -34.72 -21.44
CA ALA A 193 13.09 -35.16 -22.02
C ALA A 193 13.03 -35.21 -23.56
N GLU A 194 11.95 -35.73 -24.14
CA GLU A 194 11.72 -35.78 -25.58
C GLU A 194 11.65 -34.37 -26.22
N ASN A 195 11.22 -33.36 -25.46
CA ASN A 195 11.20 -31.96 -25.90
C ASN A 195 12.49 -31.18 -25.59
N GLY A 196 13.54 -31.85 -25.05
CA GLY A 196 14.86 -31.25 -24.88
C GLY A 196 15.14 -30.66 -23.48
N ALA A 197 14.29 -30.90 -22.48
CA ALA A 197 14.61 -30.57 -21.09
C ALA A 197 15.58 -31.60 -20.50
N ASP A 198 16.52 -31.15 -19.65
CA ASP A 198 17.32 -32.06 -18.84
C ASP A 198 16.50 -32.46 -17.58
N VAL A 199 16.14 -33.74 -17.51
CA VAL A 199 15.31 -34.26 -16.41
C VAL A 199 16.10 -35.28 -15.62
N ARG A 200 16.14 -35.07 -14.29
CA ARG A 200 16.77 -36.02 -13.38
C ARG A 200 15.83 -36.48 -12.27
N CYS A 201 15.97 -37.76 -11.94
CA CYS A 201 15.23 -38.38 -10.84
C CYS A 201 15.97 -38.15 -9.53
N ALA A 202 15.28 -37.46 -8.58
CA ALA A 202 15.83 -37.26 -7.23
C ALA A 202 15.96 -38.60 -6.50
N THR A 203 17.08 -38.77 -5.78
CA THR A 203 17.38 -39.99 -5.01
C THR A 203 16.77 -39.98 -3.62
N GLU A 204 16.42 -38.81 -3.09
CA GLU A 204 15.81 -38.70 -1.78
C GLU A 204 14.32 -39.09 -1.85
N GLU A 205 13.81 -39.81 -0.84
CA GLU A 205 12.39 -40.16 -0.73
C GLU A 205 11.52 -38.94 -0.55
N TRP A 206 12.02 -37.94 0.16
CA TRP A 206 11.30 -36.69 0.40
C TRP A 206 12.25 -35.47 0.45
N TYR A 207 11.73 -34.35 -0.07
CA TYR A 207 12.36 -33.04 0.05
C TYR A 207 11.26 -31.97 0.23
N PRO A 208 11.39 -31.07 1.22
CA PRO A 208 10.29 -30.19 1.59
C PRO A 208 10.00 -29.08 0.57
N VAL A 209 10.88 -28.81 -0.38
CA VAL A 209 10.76 -27.68 -1.28
C VAL A 209 10.07 -28.07 -2.59
N ARG A 210 9.08 -27.24 -3.00
CA ARG A 210 8.65 -27.10 -4.37
C ARG A 210 9.05 -25.69 -4.81
N GLY A 211 9.75 -25.53 -5.91
CA GLY A 211 10.19 -24.22 -6.37
C GLY A 211 10.59 -24.20 -7.83
N THR A 212 10.61 -23.00 -8.39
CA THR A 212 11.06 -22.71 -9.75
C THR A 212 12.00 -21.50 -9.69
N LEU A 213 13.21 -21.68 -10.16
CA LEU A 213 14.21 -20.63 -10.40
C LEU A 213 14.18 -20.26 -11.88
N ALA A 214 14.30 -18.99 -12.20
CA ALA A 214 14.44 -18.50 -13.58
C ALA A 214 15.57 -17.47 -13.66
N ASP A 215 16.48 -17.66 -14.61
CA ASP A 215 17.60 -16.76 -14.95
C ASP A 215 18.52 -16.41 -13.77
N GLU A 216 18.57 -17.26 -12.74
CA GLU A 216 19.28 -16.99 -11.47
C GLU A 216 18.91 -15.64 -10.82
N SER A 217 17.74 -15.10 -11.15
CA SER A 217 17.28 -13.78 -10.71
C SER A 217 15.88 -13.77 -10.13
N ARG A 218 15.12 -14.85 -10.27
CA ARG A 218 13.73 -14.98 -9.80
C ARG A 218 13.48 -16.36 -9.24
N LEU A 219 12.79 -16.41 -8.10
CA LEU A 219 12.46 -17.65 -7.43
C LEU A 219 11.03 -17.62 -6.91
N VAL A 220 10.24 -18.62 -7.25
CA VAL A 220 8.95 -18.93 -6.63
C VAL A 220 9.10 -20.25 -5.89
N PHE A 221 8.71 -20.30 -4.62
CA PHE A 221 8.85 -21.51 -3.84
C PHE A 221 7.77 -21.67 -2.75
N LEU A 222 7.60 -22.91 -2.31
CA LEU A 222 6.90 -23.22 -1.07
C LEU A 222 7.65 -24.32 -0.31
N ILE A 223 7.37 -24.39 0.98
CA ILE A 223 7.93 -25.42 1.86
C ILE A 223 6.78 -26.23 2.43
N TRP A 224 6.84 -27.56 2.23
CA TRP A 224 5.92 -28.50 2.83
C TRP A 224 6.28 -28.73 4.30
N THR A 225 5.27 -28.81 5.16
CA THR A 225 5.50 -29.05 6.59
C THR A 225 5.74 -30.52 6.92
N THR A 226 5.24 -31.41 6.08
CA THR A 226 5.36 -32.86 6.26
C THR A 226 5.53 -33.59 4.92
N GLU A 227 6.07 -34.78 4.97
CA GLU A 227 6.22 -35.67 3.81
C GLU A 227 4.87 -35.99 3.12
N ARG A 228 3.80 -36.10 3.88
CA ARG A 228 2.46 -36.39 3.36
C ARG A 228 1.86 -35.23 2.54
N LYS A 229 2.51 -34.08 2.50
CA LYS A 229 2.05 -32.87 1.77
C LYS A 229 0.64 -32.40 2.12
N LEU A 230 0.20 -32.66 3.35
CA LEU A 230 -1.12 -32.25 3.83
C LEU A 230 -1.19 -30.76 4.17
N SER A 231 -0.03 -30.16 4.46
CA SER A 231 0.09 -28.73 4.79
C SER A 231 1.40 -28.15 4.30
N TYR A 232 1.40 -26.85 4.05
CA TYR A 232 2.56 -26.10 3.56
C TYR A 232 2.57 -24.70 4.17
N TYR A 233 3.76 -24.13 4.26
CA TYR A 233 3.89 -22.69 4.53
C TYR A 233 3.46 -21.90 3.31
N LYS A 234 2.94 -20.66 3.51
CA LYS A 234 2.56 -19.79 2.39
C LYS A 234 3.63 -19.82 1.31
N PRO A 235 3.27 -19.88 0.03
CA PRO A 235 4.23 -19.75 -1.05
C PRO A 235 4.85 -18.36 -1.05
N HIS A 236 6.06 -18.25 -1.61
CA HIS A 236 6.79 -16.98 -1.65
C HIS A 236 7.41 -16.76 -3.03
N TYR A 237 7.60 -15.49 -3.35
CA TYR A 237 8.39 -15.02 -4.47
C TYR A 237 9.54 -14.17 -3.96
N THR A 238 10.67 -14.17 -4.67
CA THR A 238 11.79 -13.29 -4.38
C THR A 238 12.67 -13.05 -5.60
N GLU A 239 13.26 -11.85 -5.66
CA GLU A 239 14.36 -11.47 -6.54
C GLU A 239 15.66 -11.22 -5.73
N ASN A 240 15.67 -11.55 -4.44
CA ASN A 240 16.83 -11.33 -3.60
C ASN A 240 17.98 -12.27 -4.02
N PRO A 241 19.14 -11.74 -4.45
CA PRO A 241 20.22 -12.55 -5.00
C PRO A 241 20.85 -13.50 -3.98
N GLY A 242 20.86 -13.15 -2.69
CA GLY A 242 21.38 -14.01 -1.62
C GLY A 242 20.50 -15.25 -1.42
N LEU A 243 19.18 -15.07 -1.36
CA LEU A 243 18.25 -16.18 -1.21
C LEU A 243 18.21 -17.06 -2.47
N ILE A 244 18.23 -16.44 -3.65
CA ILE A 244 18.32 -17.17 -4.93
C ILE A 244 19.57 -18.03 -4.98
N LYS A 245 20.73 -17.49 -4.55
CA LYS A 245 21.97 -18.26 -4.48
C LYS A 245 21.84 -19.48 -3.56
N VAL A 246 21.23 -19.32 -2.37
CA VAL A 246 21.01 -20.45 -1.44
C VAL A 246 20.17 -21.56 -2.10
N PHE A 247 19.10 -21.20 -2.78
CA PHE A 247 18.22 -22.15 -3.46
C PHE A 247 18.91 -22.77 -4.68
N ASN A 248 19.70 -22.01 -5.43
CA ASN A 248 20.45 -22.52 -6.57
C ASN A 248 21.55 -23.51 -6.11
N ASP A 249 22.27 -23.21 -5.04
CA ASP A 249 23.25 -24.13 -4.45
C ASP A 249 22.58 -25.43 -3.97
N ALA A 250 21.39 -25.32 -3.33
CA ALA A 250 20.59 -26.47 -2.92
C ALA A 250 20.12 -27.31 -4.13
N PHE A 251 19.69 -26.65 -5.21
CA PHE A 251 19.32 -27.32 -6.47
C PHE A 251 20.54 -28.09 -7.07
N ASN A 252 21.63 -27.39 -7.29
CA ASN A 252 22.81 -27.96 -7.95
C ASN A 252 23.36 -29.12 -7.17
N ARG A 253 23.49 -29.04 -5.84
CA ARG A 253 23.97 -30.15 -4.98
C ARG A 253 23.08 -31.39 -5.12
N ARG A 254 21.79 -31.25 -5.26
CA ARG A 254 20.87 -32.38 -5.45
C ARG A 254 20.87 -32.85 -6.89
N TRP A 255 21.01 -31.95 -7.84
CA TRP A 255 21.14 -32.20 -9.26
C TRP A 255 22.32 -33.15 -9.57
N GLU A 256 23.47 -32.89 -8.98
CA GLU A 256 24.68 -33.74 -9.13
C GLU A 256 24.50 -35.18 -8.64
N ARG A 257 23.66 -35.36 -7.63
CA ARG A 257 23.36 -36.68 -7.04
C ARG A 257 22.22 -37.41 -7.74
N ALA A 258 21.43 -36.70 -8.50
CA ALA A 258 20.25 -37.24 -9.17
C ALA A 258 20.64 -38.06 -10.40
N LYS A 259 19.83 -39.06 -10.72
CA LYS A 259 20.03 -39.92 -11.89
C LYS A 259 19.35 -39.34 -13.13
N PRO A 260 20.01 -39.22 -14.29
CA PRO A 260 19.35 -38.85 -15.53
C PRO A 260 18.17 -39.77 -15.82
N VAL A 261 17.05 -39.19 -16.30
CA VAL A 261 15.98 -39.98 -16.85
C VAL A 261 16.36 -40.28 -18.29
N THR A 262 16.78 -41.52 -18.53
CA THR A 262 17.04 -42.00 -19.89
C THR A 262 15.72 -42.18 -20.64
N SER A 263 15.64 -41.60 -21.84
CA SER A 263 14.54 -41.76 -22.79
C SER A 263 14.29 -43.23 -23.16
#